data_6357eb48b60b649b49a68026c7790d0e
#
_entry.id   6357eb48b60b649b49a68026c7790d0e
#
_cell.length_a   1.000
_cell.length_b   1.000
_cell.length_c   1.000
_cell.angle_alpha   90.00
_cell.angle_beta   90.00
_cell.angle_gamma   90.00
#
_symmetry.space_group_name_H-M   'P 1'
#
loop_
_entity.id
_entity.type
_entity.pdbx_description
1 polymer ?
#
loop_
_entity_poly.entity_id
_entity_poly.type
_entity_poly.pdbx_seq_one_letter_code
_entity_poly.pdbx_strand_id
1 'polypeptide(L)'
;DMLAYLRLVSNGKDDEAFRRIINFPARGIGDTSLGRLMEAAASKEVSLFETVKSVNLEEFAIKAATATKMKHFVAAIEQLREKMPYTSAYDLAMEINARFGIIEYMKQDTTLEGQGRVENVEELFNSIKEFVEEGMVEYEQMAQDGYDIPVVTLDLYLENVSLLSDLDGNDSEEDKN
;
A
#
# COMPACT_ATOMS: atom_id res chain seq x y z
N ASP A 1 5.20 5.17 5.00
CA ASP A 1 5.13 4.94 3.54
C ASP A 1 4.92 3.49 3.18
N MET A 2 5.41 2.53 3.96
CA MET A 2 5.04 1.12 3.78
C MET A 2 3.53 0.90 3.86
N LEU A 3 2.86 1.54 4.80
CA LEU A 3 1.41 1.48 4.93
C LEU A 3 0.70 2.03 3.67
N ALA A 4 1.26 3.06 3.03
CA ALA A 4 0.73 3.59 1.77
C ALA A 4 0.82 2.57 0.63
N TYR A 5 1.87 1.76 0.55
CA TYR A 5 1.94 0.62 -0.36
C TYR A 5 0.82 -0.39 -0.11
N LEU A 6 0.62 -0.76 1.13
CA LEU A 6 -0.44 -1.70 1.51
C LEU A 6 -1.83 -1.16 1.13
N ARG A 7 -2.07 0.12 1.38
CA ARG A 7 -3.33 0.79 1.03
C ARG A 7 -3.58 0.83 -0.48
N LEU A 8 -2.54 1.16 -1.27
CA LEU A 8 -2.69 1.21 -2.73
C LEU A 8 -2.93 -0.17 -3.33
N VAL A 9 -2.26 -1.20 -2.83
CA VAL A 9 -2.50 -2.59 -3.25
C VAL A 9 -3.92 -3.02 -2.88
N SER A 10 -4.42 -2.65 -1.72
CA SER A 10 -5.80 -2.93 -1.32
C SER A 10 -6.83 -2.14 -2.13
N ASN A 11 -6.56 -0.87 -2.37
CA ASN A 11 -7.46 0.03 -3.08
C ASN A 11 -6.69 0.91 -4.08
N GLY A 12 -6.74 0.56 -5.36
CA GLY A 12 -6.09 1.31 -6.44
C GLY A 12 -6.61 2.74 -6.63
N LYS A 13 -7.76 3.09 -6.05
CA LYS A 13 -8.33 4.45 -6.10
C LYS A 13 -7.81 5.36 -4.99
N ASP A 14 -6.95 4.87 -4.10
CA ASP A 14 -6.35 5.66 -3.04
C ASP A 14 -5.26 6.59 -3.60
N ASP A 15 -5.68 7.77 -4.02
CA ASP A 15 -4.80 8.78 -4.63
C ASP A 15 -3.77 9.35 -3.66
N GLU A 16 -4.11 9.45 -2.38
CA GLU A 16 -3.17 9.88 -1.34
C GLU A 16 -2.02 8.89 -1.21
N ALA A 17 -2.33 7.61 -1.10
CA ALA A 17 -1.33 6.55 -1.07
C ALA A 17 -0.48 6.53 -2.35
N PHE A 18 -1.10 6.66 -3.52
CA PHE A 18 -0.40 6.75 -4.81
C PHE A 18 0.64 7.87 -4.83
N ARG A 19 0.24 9.08 -4.44
CA ARG A 19 1.13 10.25 -4.42
C ARG A 19 2.32 10.06 -3.49
N ARG A 20 2.12 9.41 -2.34
CA ARG A 20 3.18 9.18 -1.36
C ARG A 20 4.26 8.23 -1.85
N ILE A 21 3.92 7.25 -2.67
CA ILE A 21 4.82 6.14 -3.00
C ILE A 21 5.28 6.09 -4.46
N ILE A 22 4.69 6.87 -5.36
CA ILE A 22 5.09 6.84 -6.79
C ILE A 22 6.59 7.11 -6.98
N ASN A 23 7.20 7.90 -6.13
CA ASN A 23 8.64 8.18 -6.12
C ASN A 23 9.34 7.76 -4.83
N PHE A 24 8.79 6.82 -4.12
CA PHE A 24 9.41 6.21 -2.94
C PHE A 24 9.32 4.67 -3.01
N PRO A 25 10.43 3.94 -3.09
CA PRO A 25 11.82 4.40 -3.36
C PRO A 25 11.93 5.28 -4.62
N ALA A 26 12.95 6.13 -4.67
CA ALA A 26 13.12 7.09 -5.77
C ALA A 26 13.15 6.40 -7.14
N ARG A 27 12.29 6.85 -8.06
CA ARG A 27 12.16 6.32 -9.43
C ARG A 27 12.45 7.37 -10.51
N GLY A 28 12.85 8.58 -10.09
CA GLY A 28 13.03 9.69 -11.03
C GLY A 28 11.72 10.28 -11.54
N ILE A 29 10.63 10.14 -10.78
CA ILE A 29 9.34 10.78 -11.06
C ILE A 29 9.21 11.97 -10.13
N GLY A 30 9.44 13.18 -10.68
CA GLY A 30 9.44 14.41 -9.90
C GLY A 30 8.05 15.00 -9.67
N ASP A 31 8.00 16.03 -8.83
CA ASP A 31 6.76 16.72 -8.47
C ASP A 31 6.04 17.35 -9.65
N THR A 32 6.79 17.85 -10.64
CA THR A 32 6.21 18.43 -11.87
C THR A 32 5.44 17.39 -12.67
N SER A 33 6.01 16.21 -12.87
CA SER A 33 5.34 15.10 -13.56
C SER A 33 4.14 14.59 -12.79
N LEU A 34 4.25 14.49 -11.47
CA LEU A 34 3.12 14.11 -10.60
C LEU A 34 2.00 15.14 -10.66
N GLY A 35 2.32 16.46 -10.67
CA GLY A 35 1.35 17.52 -10.83
C GLY A 35 0.58 17.44 -12.15
N ARG A 36 1.28 17.12 -13.23
CA ARG A 36 0.66 16.90 -14.56
C ARG A 36 -0.23 15.68 -14.59
N LEU A 37 0.16 14.61 -13.90
CA LEU A 37 -0.68 13.43 -13.74
C LEU A 37 -1.95 13.75 -12.96
N MET A 38 -1.84 14.55 -11.90
CA MET A 38 -3.01 15.01 -11.12
C MET A 38 -3.97 15.85 -11.96
N GLU A 39 -3.46 16.73 -12.83
CA GLU A 39 -4.28 17.49 -13.79
C GLU A 39 -5.01 16.57 -14.76
N ALA A 40 -4.32 15.56 -15.29
CA ALA A 40 -4.92 14.57 -16.18
C ALA A 40 -6.05 13.79 -15.48
N ALA A 41 -5.81 13.35 -14.28
CA ALA A 41 -6.79 12.61 -13.47
C ALA A 41 -8.03 13.47 -13.18
N ALA A 42 -7.85 14.72 -12.80
CA ALA A 42 -8.93 15.67 -12.56
C ALA A 42 -9.74 15.93 -13.84
N SER A 43 -9.08 16.11 -14.97
CA SER A 43 -9.72 16.35 -16.28
C SER A 43 -10.57 15.17 -16.73
N LYS A 44 -10.17 13.95 -16.44
CA LYS A 44 -10.86 12.71 -16.81
C LYS A 44 -11.78 12.19 -15.71
N GLU A 45 -11.78 12.80 -14.54
CA GLU A 45 -12.56 12.38 -13.36
C GLU A 45 -12.32 10.91 -12.96
N VAL A 46 -11.07 10.49 -13.03
CA VAL A 46 -10.61 9.14 -12.64
C VAL A 46 -9.45 9.21 -11.65
N SER A 47 -9.16 8.09 -11.00
CA SER A 47 -8.03 7.98 -10.07
C SER A 47 -6.68 8.16 -10.78
N LEU A 48 -5.64 8.48 -10.02
CA LEU A 48 -4.25 8.55 -10.54
C LEU A 48 -3.82 7.20 -11.16
N PHE A 49 -4.14 6.12 -10.49
CA PHE A 49 -3.86 4.77 -10.96
C PHE A 49 -4.50 4.48 -12.32
N GLU A 50 -5.79 4.75 -12.45
CA GLU A 50 -6.54 4.55 -13.70
C GLU A 50 -6.06 5.51 -14.80
N THR A 51 -5.69 6.73 -14.46
CA THR A 51 -5.14 7.70 -15.41
C THR A 51 -3.87 7.16 -16.08
N VAL A 52 -2.96 6.58 -15.31
CA VAL A 52 -1.73 5.98 -15.86
C VAL A 52 -2.06 4.83 -16.81
N LYS A 53 -3.08 4.05 -16.52
CA LYS A 53 -3.49 2.89 -17.33
C LYS A 53 -4.16 3.27 -18.65
N SER A 54 -5.04 4.27 -18.64
CA SER A 54 -5.99 4.49 -19.73
C SER A 54 -5.87 5.82 -20.47
N VAL A 55 -5.11 6.79 -19.94
CA VAL A 55 -4.98 8.12 -20.52
C VAL A 55 -3.66 8.25 -21.28
N ASN A 56 -3.67 8.95 -22.42
CA ASN A 56 -2.45 9.34 -23.12
C ASN A 56 -1.74 10.46 -22.35
N LEU A 57 -0.69 10.10 -21.61
CA LEU A 57 0.01 11.02 -20.72
C LEU A 57 0.81 12.10 -21.47
N GLU A 58 1.18 11.88 -22.73
CA GLU A 58 1.87 12.86 -23.56
C GLU A 58 1.01 14.10 -23.83
N GLU A 59 -0.31 13.95 -23.89
CA GLU A 59 -1.25 15.07 -24.02
C GLU A 59 -1.22 16.02 -22.81
N PHE A 60 -0.72 15.55 -21.69
CA PHE A 60 -0.54 16.34 -20.45
C PHE A 60 0.92 16.72 -20.20
N ALA A 61 1.74 16.71 -21.27
CA ALA A 61 3.16 17.06 -21.22
C ALA A 61 4.02 16.18 -20.28
N ILE A 62 3.61 14.95 -20.06
CA ILE A 62 4.43 13.95 -19.39
C ILE A 62 5.29 13.25 -20.44
N LYS A 63 6.61 13.34 -20.28
CA LYS A 63 7.57 12.76 -21.23
C LYS A 63 7.40 11.23 -21.30
N ALA A 64 7.64 10.64 -22.46
CA ALA A 64 7.52 9.21 -22.70
C ALA A 64 8.33 8.36 -21.70
N ALA A 65 9.55 8.77 -21.36
CA ALA A 65 10.39 8.07 -20.39
C ALA A 65 9.76 8.07 -18.98
N THR A 66 9.20 9.18 -18.54
CA THR A 66 8.50 9.29 -17.26
C THR A 66 7.20 8.51 -17.27
N ALA A 67 6.43 8.59 -18.36
CA ALA A 67 5.21 7.80 -18.53
C ALA A 67 5.48 6.31 -18.44
N THR A 68 6.58 5.83 -19.03
CA THR A 68 7.00 4.44 -18.96
C THR A 68 7.29 4.00 -17.52
N LYS A 69 7.97 4.83 -16.73
CA LYS A 69 8.24 4.57 -15.31
C LYS A 69 6.95 4.49 -14.50
N MET A 70 6.00 5.38 -14.74
CA MET A 70 4.68 5.36 -14.11
C MET A 70 3.91 4.07 -14.44
N LYS A 71 3.92 3.68 -15.71
CA LYS A 71 3.26 2.44 -16.17
C LYS A 71 3.88 1.19 -15.58
N HIS A 72 5.21 1.12 -15.45
CA HIS A 72 5.89 0.00 -14.80
C HIS A 72 5.50 -0.09 -13.31
N PHE A 73 5.44 1.03 -12.62
CA PHE A 73 4.99 1.08 -11.23
C PHE A 73 3.55 0.58 -11.08
N VAL A 74 2.64 1.12 -11.87
CA VAL A 74 1.22 0.73 -11.84
C VAL A 74 1.03 -0.74 -12.19
N ALA A 75 1.75 -1.26 -13.20
CA ALA A 75 1.69 -2.67 -13.56
C ALA A 75 2.16 -3.58 -12.42
N ALA A 76 3.21 -3.20 -11.70
CA ALA A 76 3.70 -3.95 -10.54
C ALA A 76 2.67 -3.96 -9.40
N ILE A 77 2.06 -2.82 -9.09
CA ILE A 77 0.97 -2.73 -8.11
C ILE A 77 -0.21 -3.60 -8.53
N GLU A 78 -0.60 -3.57 -9.79
CA GLU A 78 -1.73 -4.36 -10.31
C GLU A 78 -1.50 -5.87 -10.16
N GLN A 79 -0.29 -6.35 -10.46
CA GLN A 79 0.08 -7.74 -10.26
C GLN A 79 -0.04 -8.17 -8.79
N LEU A 80 0.35 -7.32 -7.87
CA LEU A 80 0.21 -7.56 -6.43
C LEU A 80 -1.26 -7.56 -5.99
N ARG A 81 -2.06 -6.66 -6.56
CA ARG A 81 -3.51 -6.60 -6.30
C ARG A 81 -4.22 -7.87 -6.76
N GLU A 82 -3.83 -8.45 -7.88
CA GLU A 82 -4.40 -9.71 -8.38
C GLU A 82 -4.13 -10.88 -7.43
N LYS A 83 -3.03 -10.86 -6.71
CA LYS A 83 -2.68 -11.89 -5.72
C LYS A 83 -3.38 -11.72 -4.38
N MET A 84 -3.88 -10.54 -4.07
CA MET A 84 -4.40 -10.18 -2.75
C MET A 84 -5.48 -11.14 -2.22
N PRO A 85 -6.47 -11.60 -3.00
CA PRO A 85 -7.50 -12.52 -2.49
C PRO A 85 -6.97 -13.91 -2.11
N TYR A 86 -5.79 -14.27 -2.59
CA TYR A 86 -5.24 -15.63 -2.50
C TYR A 86 -3.98 -15.72 -1.64
N THR A 87 -3.48 -14.59 -1.14
CA THR A 87 -2.22 -14.49 -0.42
C THR A 87 -2.46 -13.94 0.97
N SER A 88 -1.82 -14.51 2.00
CA SER A 88 -1.93 -13.96 3.35
C SER A 88 -1.41 -12.51 3.40
N ALA A 89 -1.96 -11.73 4.31
CA ALA A 89 -1.53 -10.34 4.50
C ALA A 89 -0.01 -10.22 4.72
N TYR A 90 0.57 -11.15 5.48
CA TYR A 90 2.00 -11.16 5.77
C TYR A 90 2.83 -11.49 4.51
N ASP A 91 2.50 -12.55 3.81
CA ASP A 91 3.22 -12.97 2.61
C ASP A 91 3.14 -11.89 1.52
N LEU A 92 1.98 -11.25 1.37
CA LEU A 92 1.80 -10.16 0.42
C LEU A 92 2.63 -8.92 0.82
N ALA A 93 2.67 -8.57 2.10
CA ALA A 93 3.50 -7.47 2.60
C ALA A 93 5.00 -7.73 2.34
N MET A 94 5.46 -8.96 2.56
CA MET A 94 6.84 -9.36 2.27
C MET A 94 7.14 -9.30 0.76
N GLU A 95 6.21 -9.72 -0.08
CA GLU A 95 6.35 -9.65 -1.53
C GLU A 95 6.39 -8.20 -2.04
N ILE A 96 5.56 -7.33 -1.49
CA ILE A 96 5.59 -5.88 -1.78
C ILE A 96 6.95 -5.29 -1.41
N ASN A 97 7.45 -5.59 -0.22
CA ASN A 97 8.77 -5.13 0.21
C ASN A 97 9.88 -5.62 -0.71
N ALA A 98 9.87 -6.89 -1.08
CA ALA A 98 10.87 -7.48 -1.98
C ALA A 98 10.79 -6.88 -3.40
N ARG A 99 9.59 -6.69 -3.92
CA ARG A 99 9.36 -6.17 -5.27
C ARG A 99 9.89 -4.75 -5.45
N PHE A 100 9.72 -3.91 -4.45
CA PHE A 100 10.10 -2.48 -4.51
C PHE A 100 11.39 -2.16 -3.75
N GLY A 101 11.97 -3.11 -3.02
CA GLY A 101 13.20 -2.91 -2.25
C GLY A 101 13.05 -1.84 -1.16
N ILE A 102 11.91 -1.81 -0.46
CA ILE A 102 11.53 -0.70 0.42
C ILE A 102 12.46 -0.59 1.62
N ILE A 103 12.64 -1.67 2.38
CA ILE A 103 13.50 -1.67 3.57
C ILE A 103 14.97 -1.43 3.18
N GLU A 104 15.46 -2.03 2.11
CA GLU A 104 16.83 -1.83 1.64
C GLU A 104 17.09 -0.36 1.26
N TYR A 105 16.12 0.26 0.60
CA TYR A 105 16.18 1.69 0.29
C TYR A 105 16.18 2.55 1.56
N MET A 106 15.32 2.24 2.53
CA MET A 106 15.25 2.98 3.80
C MET A 106 16.52 2.85 4.63
N LYS A 107 17.21 1.70 4.59
CA LYS A 107 18.48 1.47 5.29
C LYS A 107 19.64 2.30 4.76
N GLN A 108 19.53 2.91 3.60
CA GLN A 108 20.54 3.86 3.10
C GLN A 108 20.62 5.13 3.96
N ASP A 109 19.55 5.50 4.65
CA ASP A 109 19.58 6.53 5.68
C ASP A 109 20.08 5.96 7.00
N THR A 110 21.37 6.20 7.30
CA THR A 110 22.05 5.68 8.48
C THR A 110 21.87 6.56 9.72
N THR A 111 21.11 7.65 9.64
CA THR A 111 20.80 8.50 10.78
C THR A 111 19.92 7.76 11.81
N LEU A 112 19.89 8.24 13.05
CA LEU A 112 19.00 7.68 14.08
C LEU A 112 17.52 7.74 13.66
N GLU A 113 17.14 8.81 12.99
CA GLU A 113 15.78 8.96 12.44
C GLU A 113 15.50 7.92 11.34
N GLY A 114 16.46 7.70 10.44
CA GLY A 114 16.36 6.66 9.40
C GLY A 114 16.26 5.26 9.98
N GLN A 115 17.06 4.95 10.98
CA GLN A 115 16.99 3.68 11.70
C GLN A 115 15.64 3.49 12.39
N GLY A 116 15.11 4.53 13.02
CA GLY A 116 13.79 4.50 13.65
C GLY A 116 12.66 4.24 12.64
N ARG A 117 12.75 4.79 11.44
CA ARG A 117 11.80 4.50 10.36
C ARG A 117 11.83 3.04 9.92
N VAL A 118 13.02 2.44 9.81
CA VAL A 118 13.16 1.00 9.51
C VAL A 118 12.54 0.15 10.61
N GLU A 119 12.82 0.46 11.87
CA GLU A 119 12.24 -0.24 13.03
C GLU A 119 10.70 -0.18 13.00
N ASN A 120 10.12 0.97 12.67
CA ASN A 120 8.67 1.12 12.54
C ASN A 120 8.09 0.22 11.44
N VAL A 121 8.78 0.06 10.34
CA VAL A 121 8.33 -0.86 9.27
C VAL A 121 8.44 -2.32 9.72
N GLU A 122 9.51 -2.68 10.42
CA GLU A 122 9.67 -4.02 10.98
C GLU A 122 8.58 -4.34 12.02
N GLU A 123 8.22 -3.38 12.87
CA GLU A 123 7.09 -3.50 13.80
C GLU A 123 5.75 -3.68 13.06
N LEU A 124 5.56 -2.96 11.95
CA LEU A 124 4.37 -3.14 11.11
C LEU A 124 4.31 -4.56 10.56
N PHE A 125 5.41 -5.11 10.06
CA PHE A 125 5.46 -6.49 9.57
C PHE A 125 5.17 -7.50 10.67
N ASN A 126 5.68 -7.29 11.87
CA ASN A 126 5.38 -8.13 13.02
C ASN A 126 3.89 -8.08 13.39
N SER A 127 3.28 -6.90 13.37
CA SER A 127 1.84 -6.72 13.59
C SER A 127 1.01 -7.49 12.56
N ILE A 128 1.39 -7.44 11.29
CA ILE A 128 0.71 -8.17 10.23
C ILE A 128 0.85 -9.68 10.45
N LYS A 129 2.04 -10.14 10.81
CA LYS A 129 2.30 -11.56 11.09
C LYS A 129 1.44 -12.09 12.23
N GLU A 130 1.38 -11.37 13.33
CA GLU A 130 0.53 -11.71 14.47
C GLU A 130 -0.95 -11.79 14.09
N PHE A 131 -1.42 -10.81 13.32
CA PHE A 131 -2.80 -10.78 12.84
C PHE A 131 -3.14 -12.01 11.98
N VAL A 132 -2.22 -12.40 11.10
CA VAL A 132 -2.40 -13.61 10.26
C VAL A 132 -2.41 -14.88 11.12
N GLU A 133 -1.48 -15.00 12.07
CA GLU A 133 -1.39 -16.17 12.96
C GLU A 133 -2.66 -16.32 13.83
N GLU A 134 -3.16 -15.23 14.39
CA GLU A 134 -4.41 -15.22 15.17
C GLU A 134 -5.63 -15.58 14.31
N GLY A 135 -5.71 -15.01 13.10
CA GLY A 135 -6.78 -15.33 12.16
C GLY A 135 -6.75 -16.78 11.70
N MET A 136 -5.57 -17.37 11.52
CA MET A 136 -5.43 -18.78 11.17
C MET A 136 -5.94 -19.72 12.27
N VAL A 137 -5.73 -19.38 13.54
CA VAL A 137 -6.28 -20.15 14.68
C VAL A 137 -7.81 -20.17 14.63
N GLU A 138 -8.46 -19.03 14.36
CA GLU A 138 -9.92 -18.96 14.17
C GLU A 138 -10.38 -19.84 13.01
N TYR A 139 -9.69 -19.78 11.88
CA TYR A 139 -10.04 -20.52 10.67
C TYR A 139 -9.84 -22.04 10.82
N GLU A 140 -8.84 -22.48 11.58
CA GLU A 140 -8.64 -23.89 11.90
C GLU A 140 -9.83 -24.46 12.68
N GLN A 141 -10.46 -23.69 13.56
CA GLN A 141 -11.70 -24.09 14.23
C GLN A 141 -12.85 -24.24 13.23
N MET A 142 -12.98 -23.31 12.29
CA MET A 142 -13.99 -23.42 11.21
C MET A 142 -13.76 -24.66 10.33
N ALA A 143 -12.51 -25.02 10.06
CA ALA A 143 -12.17 -26.21 9.28
C ALA A 143 -12.60 -27.51 9.96
N GLN A 144 -12.55 -27.59 11.29
CA GLN A 144 -13.06 -28.71 12.06
C GLN A 144 -14.58 -28.89 11.90
N ASP A 145 -15.29 -27.81 11.63
CA ASP A 145 -16.73 -27.80 11.36
C ASP A 145 -17.08 -28.09 9.89
N GLY A 146 -16.08 -28.39 9.05
CA GLY A 146 -16.25 -28.76 7.64
C GLY A 146 -16.30 -27.60 6.65
N TYR A 147 -15.94 -26.41 7.06
CA TYR A 147 -15.82 -25.23 6.18
C TYR A 147 -14.44 -25.16 5.54
N ASP A 148 -14.36 -24.61 4.32
CA ASP A 148 -13.09 -24.29 3.69
C ASP A 148 -12.35 -23.19 4.48
N ILE A 149 -11.02 -23.31 4.62
CA ILE A 149 -10.21 -22.33 5.33
C ILE A 149 -9.97 -21.13 4.41
N PRO A 150 -10.52 -19.94 4.74
CA PRO A 150 -10.22 -18.72 3.99
C PRO A 150 -8.80 -18.24 4.29
N VAL A 151 -8.27 -17.41 3.39
CA VAL A 151 -6.98 -16.75 3.58
C VAL A 151 -7.18 -15.49 4.43
N VAL A 152 -6.26 -15.21 5.37
CA VAL A 152 -6.24 -13.95 6.13
C VAL A 152 -5.60 -12.87 5.25
N THR A 153 -6.43 -12.11 4.57
CA THR A 153 -6.01 -11.18 3.52
C THR A 153 -5.56 -9.82 4.06
N LEU A 154 -4.85 -9.08 3.21
CA LEU A 154 -4.44 -7.69 3.48
C LEU A 154 -5.66 -6.78 3.76
N ASP A 155 -6.76 -6.96 3.06
CA ASP A 155 -7.98 -6.18 3.27
C ASP A 155 -8.51 -6.33 4.69
N LEU A 156 -8.52 -7.56 5.23
CA LEU A 156 -8.93 -7.81 6.61
C LEU A 156 -8.01 -7.12 7.61
N TYR A 157 -6.70 -7.14 7.37
CA TYR A 157 -5.74 -6.44 8.23
C TYR A 157 -5.97 -4.92 8.24
N LEU A 158 -6.11 -4.31 7.07
CA LEU A 158 -6.33 -2.85 6.96
C LEU A 158 -7.66 -2.42 7.55
N GLU A 159 -8.71 -3.23 7.41
CA GLU A 159 -9.99 -3.01 8.06
C GLU A 159 -9.87 -3.03 9.59
N ASN A 160 -9.13 -3.99 10.14
CA ASN A 160 -8.84 -4.09 11.57
C ASN A 160 -8.09 -2.86 12.11
N VAL A 161 -7.06 -2.39 11.39
CA VAL A 161 -6.30 -1.17 11.75
C VAL A 161 -7.20 0.06 11.76
N SER A 162 -8.09 0.20 10.79
CA SER A 162 -9.05 1.31 10.71
C SER A 162 -9.99 1.34 11.89
N LEU A 163 -10.55 0.18 12.28
CA LEU A 163 -11.44 0.05 13.44
C LEU A 163 -10.74 0.44 14.76
N LEU A 164 -9.48 0.03 14.96
CA LEU A 164 -8.71 0.40 16.14
C LEU A 164 -8.44 1.90 16.22
N SER A 165 -8.12 2.55 15.10
CA SER A 165 -7.93 3.99 15.02
C SER A 165 -9.20 4.76 15.37
N ASP A 166 -10.36 4.29 14.96
CA ASP A 166 -11.65 4.92 15.26
C ASP A 166 -12.00 4.82 16.74
N LEU A 167 -11.66 3.70 17.39
CA LEU A 167 -11.84 3.52 18.83
C LEU A 167 -10.94 4.46 19.65
N ASP A 168 -9.66 4.54 19.31
CA ASP A 168 -8.70 5.45 19.98
C ASP A 168 -9.09 6.93 19.80
N GLY A 169 -9.66 7.27 18.67
CA GLY A 169 -10.17 8.62 18.38
C GLY A 169 -11.35 9.00 19.26
N ASN A 170 -12.27 8.06 19.53
CA ASN A 170 -13.43 8.29 20.38
C ASN A 170 -13.06 8.43 21.87
N ASP A 171 -12.13 7.61 22.37
CA ASP A 171 -11.66 7.69 23.75
C ASP A 171 -11.00 9.04 24.06
N SER A 172 -10.34 9.64 23.07
CA SER A 172 -9.70 10.96 23.24
C SER A 172 -10.69 12.14 23.26
N GLU A 173 -11.91 11.97 22.79
CA GLU A 173 -12.99 12.98 22.85
C GLU A 173 -13.81 12.88 24.14
N GLU A 174 -13.96 11.69 24.71
CA GLU A 174 -14.67 11.49 25.98
C GLU A 174 -13.88 12.02 27.20
N ASP A 175 -12.57 12.01 27.14
CA ASP A 175 -11.72 12.56 28.23
C ASP A 175 -11.62 14.10 28.25
N LYS A 176 -12.26 14.80 27.30
CA LYS A 176 -12.28 16.28 27.23
C LYS A 176 -13.60 16.94 27.66
N ASN A 177 -14.54 16.15 28.14
CA ASN A 177 -15.78 16.62 28.77
C ASN A 177 -15.76 16.25 30.25
#